data_4d21a56dddf4122b9da0aa3c88fe3270
#
_entry.id   4d21a56dddf4122b9da0aa3c88fe3270
#
_cell.length_a   1.000
_cell.length_b   1.000
_cell.length_c   1.000
_cell.angle_alpha   90.00
_cell.angle_beta   90.00
_cell.angle_gamma   90.00
#
_symmetry.space_group_name_H-M   'P 1'
#
loop_
_entity.id
_entity.type
_entity.pdbx_description
1 polymer ?
#
loop_
_entity_poly.entity_id
_entity_poly.type
_entity_poly.pdbx_seq_one_letter_code
_entity_poly.pdbx_strand_id
1 'polypeptide(L)'
;MKKAQDTPAGFLTITLHAHLPWVVNHGTWPHGIEWLHEAAAETYLPLLRVLANLERDGVPANFNINLSPILLEQLAHPLFLAEFPKYLTRKIIAAREDEAYFIQSGDAHLTETARFWNRFFSTALADFNALGGDIIRGFRHFSDAGLIEIITCAATHGYMPLLGTDESVRAQVRTAVSTHIRHLGKPPRGIWAPECGYRPAGFWNYPVLHADATDPPAGFSRVGVEQALSESGLDYFFVDTHLIEGSYRFPSPYGAPESRIPRDPDLAEVTHGPHRSLYQPYYVDGPYDKRFATTVFPRDPSTGLQVWSGDNGYPGDANYLDFHKKRFPGGHRYWQVTGPNIDIGDKLMYWPHQAAERVHDHASHFVQLLYETLEPSFNNSIPPVLCAPFDAELFGHWWFEGPLWLEDVCRILHEQNKQSLTSSIATITCSQYLDRYPRAGFIAMKEGSWGVEGNHHVWMNPATSWTYTHIYPAEIYVREVCTAGKWRTSTVGARIVQQLCRELLLLESSDWQFLITTGAARDYAEMRFLTHNDQFLELKTMWQAFEQDHKLNEHMTTRLAELERRDNIFPDIDPCLWVEGAYQSRTEPSAPPAEAKPVATARRPRTAAAAGSRSALR
;
A
#
# COMPACT_ATOMS: atom_id res chain seq x y z
N MET A 1 21.97 -39.49 -4.75
CA MET A 1 22.29 -38.10 -4.45
C MET A 1 21.32 -37.24 -5.28
N LYS A 2 20.31 -36.66 -4.64
CA LYS A 2 19.50 -35.61 -5.28
C LYS A 2 20.48 -34.47 -5.61
N LYS A 3 20.53 -34.02 -6.90
CA LYS A 3 21.24 -32.80 -7.29
C LYS A 3 20.84 -31.72 -6.31
N ALA A 4 21.80 -31.03 -5.70
CA ALA A 4 21.53 -29.79 -5.01
C ALA A 4 20.75 -28.92 -6.00
N GLN A 5 19.51 -28.58 -5.70
CA GLN A 5 18.73 -27.65 -6.50
C GLN A 5 19.53 -26.34 -6.45
N ASP A 6 19.87 -25.83 -7.63
CA ASP A 6 20.64 -24.60 -7.78
C ASP A 6 19.84 -23.46 -7.12
N THR A 7 20.24 -23.12 -5.90
CA THR A 7 19.63 -22.02 -5.14
C THR A 7 20.20 -20.72 -5.67
N PRO A 8 19.36 -19.70 -5.97
CA PRO A 8 19.86 -18.38 -6.35
C PRO A 8 20.86 -17.82 -5.34
N ALA A 9 21.87 -17.10 -5.81
CA ALA A 9 22.90 -16.50 -4.97
C ALA A 9 22.34 -15.34 -4.11
N GLY A 10 21.26 -14.69 -4.60
CA GLY A 10 20.55 -13.64 -3.89
C GLY A 10 19.11 -13.50 -4.36
N PHE A 11 18.36 -12.65 -3.69
CA PHE A 11 16.96 -12.41 -4.00
C PHE A 11 16.62 -10.91 -4.07
N LEU A 12 15.67 -10.59 -4.93
CA LEU A 12 15.01 -9.29 -5.01
C LEU A 12 13.55 -9.45 -4.56
N THR A 13 13.12 -8.64 -3.61
CA THR A 13 11.69 -8.50 -3.29
C THR A 13 11.23 -7.08 -3.62
N ILE A 14 10.30 -6.93 -4.57
CA ILE A 14 9.65 -5.66 -4.92
C ILE A 14 8.32 -5.60 -4.18
N THR A 15 8.11 -4.51 -3.46
CA THR A 15 6.84 -4.25 -2.77
C THR A 15 6.20 -2.99 -3.33
N LEU A 16 4.98 -3.10 -3.81
CA LEU A 16 4.20 -1.99 -4.37
C LEU A 16 3.09 -1.62 -3.40
N HIS A 17 3.14 -0.43 -2.85
CA HIS A 17 2.14 0.11 -1.92
C HIS A 17 1.07 0.88 -2.69
N ALA A 18 -0.12 0.31 -2.87
CA ALA A 18 -1.26 0.95 -3.51
C ALA A 18 -2.20 1.56 -2.47
N HIS A 19 -2.33 2.87 -2.51
CA HIS A 19 -3.12 3.63 -1.55
C HIS A 19 -3.63 4.94 -2.12
N LEU A 20 -4.87 5.29 -1.77
CA LEU A 20 -5.45 6.63 -1.94
C LEU A 20 -6.36 6.92 -0.73
N PRO A 21 -6.43 8.18 -0.26
CA PRO A 21 -7.38 8.56 0.78
C PRO A 21 -8.82 8.32 0.32
N TRP A 22 -9.76 8.33 1.26
CA TRP A 22 -11.19 8.16 0.95
C TRP A 22 -11.70 9.33 0.12
N VAL A 23 -11.91 9.13 -1.19
CA VAL A 23 -12.39 10.17 -2.14
C VAL A 23 -13.82 9.95 -2.60
N VAL A 24 -14.39 8.77 -2.38
CA VAL A 24 -15.76 8.44 -2.76
C VAL A 24 -16.74 9.33 -2.01
N ASN A 25 -17.70 9.91 -2.73
CA ASN A 25 -18.68 10.89 -2.23
C ASN A 25 -18.10 12.22 -1.70
N HIS A 26 -16.82 12.53 -2.01
CA HIS A 26 -16.14 13.75 -1.58
C HIS A 26 -15.66 14.62 -2.75
N GLY A 27 -16.44 14.72 -3.80
CA GLY A 27 -16.16 15.55 -4.97
C GLY A 27 -15.67 14.75 -6.17
N THR A 28 -15.40 15.46 -7.27
CA THR A 28 -15.03 14.84 -8.55
C THR A 28 -13.58 15.17 -8.92
N TRP A 29 -13.26 16.45 -9.09
CA TRP A 29 -11.98 16.95 -9.60
C TRP A 29 -11.58 18.21 -8.84
N PRO A 30 -10.29 18.51 -8.62
CA PRO A 30 -9.09 17.72 -8.99
C PRO A 30 -8.76 16.57 -8.02
N HIS A 31 -9.19 16.61 -6.75
CA HIS A 31 -8.84 15.68 -5.69
C HIS A 31 -10.05 14.87 -5.19
N GLY A 32 -10.95 14.47 -6.09
CA GLY A 32 -12.10 13.62 -5.78
C GLY A 32 -11.99 12.26 -6.45
N ILE A 33 -13.13 11.69 -6.84
CA ILE A 33 -13.21 10.34 -7.42
C ILE A 33 -12.40 10.19 -8.72
N GLU A 34 -12.13 11.27 -9.45
CA GLU A 34 -11.27 11.19 -10.66
C GLU A 34 -9.83 10.82 -10.34
N TRP A 35 -9.32 11.14 -9.17
CA TRP A 35 -8.00 10.68 -8.72
C TRP A 35 -7.94 9.14 -8.66
N LEU A 36 -8.98 8.51 -8.08
CA LEU A 36 -9.11 7.04 -8.08
C LEU A 36 -9.23 6.47 -9.50
N HIS A 37 -9.97 7.15 -10.39
CA HIS A 37 -10.09 6.74 -11.79
C HIS A 37 -8.75 6.82 -12.54
N GLU A 38 -7.96 7.88 -12.33
CA GLU A 38 -6.63 8.04 -12.92
C GLU A 38 -5.69 6.92 -12.43
N ALA A 39 -5.62 6.67 -11.12
CA ALA A 39 -4.81 5.58 -10.58
C ALA A 39 -5.23 4.20 -11.10
N ALA A 40 -6.54 3.93 -11.17
CA ALA A 40 -7.04 2.67 -11.72
C ALA A 40 -6.69 2.46 -13.19
N ALA A 41 -6.80 3.52 -14.02
CA ALA A 41 -6.52 3.46 -15.46
C ALA A 41 -5.02 3.42 -15.77
N GLU A 42 -4.22 4.16 -15.03
CA GLU A 42 -2.81 4.41 -15.34
C GLU A 42 -1.85 3.51 -14.56
N THR A 43 -2.27 2.98 -13.38
CA THR A 43 -1.45 2.09 -12.53
C THR A 43 -2.05 0.69 -12.41
N TYR A 44 -3.25 0.53 -11.85
CA TYR A 44 -3.71 -0.79 -11.42
C TYR A 44 -4.03 -1.72 -12.61
N LEU A 45 -4.69 -1.24 -13.66
CA LEU A 45 -4.91 -2.04 -14.86
C LEU A 45 -3.62 -2.33 -15.64
N PRO A 46 -2.68 -1.37 -15.84
CA PRO A 46 -1.37 -1.65 -16.40
C PRO A 46 -0.56 -2.67 -15.61
N LEU A 47 -0.55 -2.63 -14.27
CA LEU A 47 0.12 -3.63 -13.44
C LEU A 47 -0.49 -5.04 -13.64
N LEU A 48 -1.82 -5.15 -13.69
CA LEU A 48 -2.48 -6.43 -13.99
C LEU A 48 -2.10 -6.95 -15.39
N ARG A 49 -1.91 -6.07 -16.37
CA ARG A 49 -1.45 -6.44 -17.71
C ARG A 49 -0.01 -6.94 -17.70
N VAL A 50 0.88 -6.29 -16.95
CA VAL A 50 2.26 -6.76 -16.72
C VAL A 50 2.26 -8.16 -16.13
N LEU A 51 1.48 -8.39 -15.08
CA LEU A 51 1.36 -9.72 -14.45
C LEU A 51 0.85 -10.77 -15.44
N ALA A 52 -0.16 -10.44 -16.25
CA ALA A 52 -0.69 -11.35 -17.27
C ALA A 52 0.34 -11.66 -18.38
N ASN A 53 1.16 -10.68 -18.79
CA ASN A 53 2.24 -10.89 -19.74
C ASN A 53 3.32 -11.82 -19.18
N LEU A 54 3.76 -11.57 -17.94
CA LEU A 54 4.76 -12.38 -17.25
C LEU A 54 4.27 -13.81 -17.03
N GLU A 55 3.01 -13.99 -16.60
CA GLU A 55 2.40 -15.31 -16.45
C GLU A 55 2.36 -16.08 -17.78
N ARG A 56 1.84 -15.46 -18.84
CA ARG A 56 1.78 -16.06 -20.19
C ARG A 56 3.14 -16.55 -20.68
N ASP A 57 4.19 -15.78 -20.38
CA ASP A 57 5.54 -16.04 -20.87
C ASP A 57 6.37 -16.88 -19.87
N GLY A 58 5.77 -17.30 -18.75
CA GLY A 58 6.41 -18.14 -17.72
C GLY A 58 7.54 -17.42 -16.96
N VAL A 59 7.49 -16.09 -16.87
CA VAL A 59 8.46 -15.26 -16.15
C VAL A 59 7.96 -14.99 -14.73
N PRO A 60 8.71 -15.34 -13.66
CA PRO A 60 8.30 -15.08 -12.29
C PRO A 60 8.25 -13.58 -11.98
N ALA A 61 7.12 -13.07 -11.52
CA ALA A 61 7.00 -11.72 -10.97
C ALA A 61 7.39 -11.68 -9.48
N ASN A 62 6.73 -12.49 -8.66
CA ASN A 62 6.91 -12.60 -7.20
C ASN A 62 6.89 -11.24 -6.47
N PHE A 63 6.00 -10.33 -6.90
CA PHE A 63 5.83 -9.04 -6.22
C PHE A 63 5.03 -9.20 -4.93
N ASN A 64 5.35 -8.39 -3.92
CA ASN A 64 4.40 -8.09 -2.86
C ASN A 64 3.59 -6.87 -3.31
N ILE A 65 2.27 -6.95 -3.27
CA ILE A 65 1.39 -5.83 -3.63
C ILE A 65 0.55 -5.52 -2.40
N ASN A 66 0.77 -4.35 -1.84
CA ASN A 66 -0.13 -3.82 -0.84
C ASN A 66 -1.36 -3.22 -1.53
N LEU A 67 -2.52 -3.73 -1.19
CA LEU A 67 -3.78 -3.06 -1.47
C LEU A 67 -4.33 -2.55 -0.13
N SER A 68 -4.22 -1.24 0.11
CA SER A 68 -4.68 -0.69 1.37
C SER A 68 -6.18 -0.94 1.57
N PRO A 69 -6.65 -1.18 2.81
CA PRO A 69 -8.06 -1.50 3.05
C PRO A 69 -9.01 -0.43 2.54
N ILE A 70 -8.67 0.84 2.73
CA ILE A 70 -9.43 1.98 2.20
C ILE A 70 -9.52 1.95 0.66
N LEU A 71 -8.44 1.53 -0.03
CA LEU A 71 -8.45 1.37 -1.48
C LEU A 71 -9.33 0.19 -1.91
N LEU A 72 -9.28 -0.94 -1.20
CA LEU A 72 -10.15 -2.10 -1.46
C LEU A 72 -11.62 -1.71 -1.37
N GLU A 73 -12.01 -0.94 -0.35
CA GLU A 73 -13.37 -0.40 -0.19
C GLU A 73 -13.77 0.49 -1.37
N GLN A 74 -12.86 1.35 -1.83
CA GLN A 74 -13.11 2.27 -2.94
C GLN A 74 -13.24 1.54 -4.28
N LEU A 75 -12.36 0.58 -4.57
CA LEU A 75 -12.42 -0.21 -5.81
C LEU A 75 -13.66 -1.12 -5.89
N ALA A 76 -14.18 -1.55 -4.74
CA ALA A 76 -15.43 -2.32 -4.65
C ALA A 76 -16.68 -1.44 -4.58
N HIS A 77 -16.54 -0.12 -4.43
CA HIS A 77 -17.67 0.77 -4.18
C HIS A 77 -18.57 0.91 -5.42
N PRO A 78 -19.92 0.83 -5.29
CA PRO A 78 -20.84 0.92 -6.42
C PRO A 78 -20.67 2.18 -7.28
N LEU A 79 -20.31 3.32 -6.66
CA LEU A 79 -20.05 4.56 -7.40
C LEU A 79 -18.84 4.43 -8.32
N PHE A 80 -17.74 3.85 -7.84
CA PHE A 80 -16.56 3.58 -8.68
C PHE A 80 -16.92 2.66 -9.85
N LEU A 81 -17.57 1.55 -9.57
CA LEU A 81 -17.97 0.57 -10.59
C LEU A 81 -18.88 1.19 -11.67
N ALA A 82 -19.74 2.14 -11.29
CA ALA A 82 -20.64 2.82 -12.23
C ALA A 82 -19.95 3.95 -13.02
N GLU A 83 -19.02 4.68 -12.41
CA GLU A 83 -18.44 5.90 -13.01
C GLU A 83 -17.12 5.63 -13.77
N PHE A 84 -16.34 4.63 -13.38
CA PHE A 84 -15.04 4.35 -13.99
C PHE A 84 -15.15 4.01 -15.51
N PRO A 85 -16.08 3.15 -15.98
CA PRO A 85 -16.26 2.93 -17.43
C PRO A 85 -16.65 4.20 -18.19
N LYS A 86 -17.41 5.09 -17.56
CA LYS A 86 -17.78 6.39 -18.16
C LYS A 86 -16.57 7.31 -18.25
N TYR A 87 -15.71 7.31 -17.21
CA TYR A 87 -14.44 8.04 -17.23
C TYR A 87 -13.56 7.56 -18.40
N LEU A 88 -13.34 6.25 -18.55
CA LEU A 88 -12.56 5.68 -19.65
C LEU A 88 -13.16 6.05 -21.01
N THR A 89 -14.50 6.00 -21.15
CA THR A 89 -15.18 6.39 -22.37
C THR A 89 -14.98 7.87 -22.68
N ARG A 90 -15.04 8.77 -21.69
CA ARG A 90 -14.75 10.21 -21.89
C ARG A 90 -13.30 10.41 -22.38
N LYS A 91 -12.33 9.70 -21.80
CA LYS A 91 -10.92 9.76 -22.24
C LYS A 91 -10.74 9.29 -23.70
N ILE A 92 -11.43 8.21 -24.09
CA ILE A 92 -11.42 7.72 -25.48
C ILE A 92 -12.00 8.75 -26.46
N ILE A 93 -13.12 9.37 -26.11
CA ILE A 93 -13.75 10.41 -26.94
C ILE A 93 -12.81 11.61 -27.08
N ALA A 94 -12.26 12.10 -25.98
CA ALA A 94 -11.33 13.22 -25.99
C ALA A 94 -10.06 12.95 -26.82
N ALA A 95 -9.54 11.71 -26.79
CA ALA A 95 -8.41 11.33 -27.63
C ALA A 95 -8.76 11.36 -29.14
N ARG A 96 -10.00 11.00 -29.52
CA ARG A 96 -10.48 11.11 -30.91
C ARG A 96 -10.69 12.56 -31.33
N GLU A 97 -11.17 13.40 -30.44
CA GLU A 97 -11.30 14.84 -30.68
C GLU A 97 -9.94 15.48 -30.90
N ASP A 98 -8.95 15.14 -30.07
CA ASP A 98 -7.55 15.57 -30.23
C ASP A 98 -6.96 15.07 -31.56
N GLU A 99 -7.18 13.80 -31.94
CA GLU A 99 -6.75 13.25 -33.23
C GLU A 99 -7.33 14.06 -34.41
N ALA A 100 -8.64 14.32 -34.39
CA ALA A 100 -9.28 15.11 -35.42
C ALA A 100 -8.73 16.54 -35.52
N TYR A 101 -8.48 17.17 -34.39
CA TYR A 101 -7.85 18.49 -34.34
C TYR A 101 -6.44 18.48 -34.92
N PHE A 102 -5.60 17.50 -34.57
CA PHE A 102 -4.21 17.43 -35.05
C PHE A 102 -4.12 17.06 -36.55
N ILE A 103 -5.03 16.24 -37.04
CA ILE A 103 -5.16 16.00 -38.50
C ILE A 103 -5.45 17.34 -39.19
N GLN A 104 -6.38 18.11 -38.69
CA GLN A 104 -6.78 19.39 -39.30
C GLN A 104 -5.65 20.45 -39.21
N SER A 105 -4.85 20.45 -38.15
CA SER A 105 -3.69 21.32 -38.02
C SER A 105 -2.44 20.85 -38.77
N GLY A 106 -2.48 19.65 -39.35
CA GLY A 106 -1.36 19.07 -40.12
C GLY A 106 -0.22 18.53 -39.26
N ASP A 107 -0.44 18.32 -37.96
CA ASP A 107 0.57 17.76 -37.05
C ASP A 107 0.50 16.24 -37.01
N ALA A 108 1.34 15.58 -37.80
CA ALA A 108 1.35 14.13 -37.93
C ALA A 108 1.81 13.44 -36.62
N HIS A 109 2.76 14.05 -35.88
CA HIS A 109 3.27 13.48 -34.64
C HIS A 109 2.21 13.50 -33.53
N LEU A 110 1.59 14.66 -33.29
CA LEU A 110 0.52 14.76 -32.28
C LEU A 110 -0.69 13.91 -32.66
N THR A 111 -0.97 13.75 -33.97
CA THR A 111 -2.01 12.80 -34.45
C THR A 111 -1.71 11.37 -34.00
N GLU A 112 -0.48 10.89 -34.17
CA GLU A 112 -0.10 9.54 -33.72
C GLU A 112 -0.12 9.40 -32.20
N THR A 113 0.28 10.45 -31.47
CA THR A 113 0.20 10.45 -29.99
C THR A 113 -1.26 10.45 -29.51
N ALA A 114 -2.17 11.15 -30.19
CA ALA A 114 -3.60 11.07 -29.89
C ALA A 114 -4.16 9.65 -30.12
N ARG A 115 -3.76 8.99 -31.22
CA ARG A 115 -4.08 7.57 -31.47
C ARG A 115 -3.52 6.64 -30.41
N PHE A 116 -2.31 6.91 -29.91
CA PHE A 116 -1.73 6.17 -28.79
C PHE A 116 -2.65 6.27 -27.56
N TRP A 117 -3.12 7.46 -27.16
CA TRP A 117 -4.04 7.63 -26.04
C TRP A 117 -5.39 6.95 -26.28
N ASN A 118 -5.91 7.00 -27.51
CA ASN A 118 -7.14 6.27 -27.85
C ASN A 118 -6.95 4.76 -27.61
N ARG A 119 -5.84 4.18 -28.09
CA ARG A 119 -5.54 2.76 -27.87
C ARG A 119 -5.37 2.44 -26.37
N PHE A 120 -4.64 3.27 -25.64
CA PHE A 120 -4.39 3.07 -24.21
C PHE A 120 -5.69 2.97 -23.41
N PHE A 121 -6.58 3.97 -23.52
CA PHE A 121 -7.84 3.97 -22.78
C PHE A 121 -8.86 2.94 -23.31
N SER A 122 -8.85 2.64 -24.61
CA SER A 122 -9.67 1.55 -25.18
C SER A 122 -9.25 0.19 -24.64
N THR A 123 -7.93 -0.04 -24.48
CA THR A 123 -7.39 -1.26 -23.88
C THR A 123 -7.73 -1.32 -22.38
N ALA A 124 -7.60 -0.21 -21.64
CA ALA A 124 -7.99 -0.16 -20.23
C ALA A 124 -9.47 -0.50 -20.02
N LEU A 125 -10.36 0.00 -20.91
CA LEU A 125 -11.78 -0.34 -20.88
C LEU A 125 -12.03 -1.81 -21.21
N ALA A 126 -11.32 -2.37 -22.17
CA ALA A 126 -11.42 -3.78 -22.53
C ALA A 126 -10.94 -4.69 -21.37
N ASP A 127 -9.81 -4.36 -20.74
CA ASP A 127 -9.28 -5.09 -19.59
C ASP A 127 -10.24 -5.04 -18.39
N PHE A 128 -10.77 -3.86 -18.07
CA PHE A 128 -11.77 -3.72 -17.02
C PHE A 128 -13.02 -4.57 -17.26
N ASN A 129 -13.52 -4.58 -18.51
CA ASN A 129 -14.66 -5.42 -18.87
C ASN A 129 -14.33 -6.93 -18.82
N ALA A 130 -13.12 -7.32 -19.23
CA ALA A 130 -12.66 -8.72 -19.15
C ALA A 130 -12.55 -9.21 -17.70
N LEU A 131 -12.24 -8.32 -16.75
CA LEU A 131 -12.28 -8.59 -15.31
C LEU A 131 -13.72 -8.65 -14.76
N GLY A 132 -14.73 -8.37 -15.57
CA GLY A 132 -16.12 -8.24 -15.11
C GLY A 132 -16.38 -7.00 -14.28
N GLY A 133 -15.55 -5.94 -14.45
CA GLY A 133 -15.64 -4.71 -13.69
C GLY A 133 -14.98 -4.77 -12.29
N ASP A 134 -14.22 -5.82 -11.99
CA ASP A 134 -13.64 -6.06 -10.65
C ASP A 134 -12.10 -6.14 -10.72
N ILE A 135 -11.45 -5.02 -10.42
CA ILE A 135 -9.98 -4.90 -10.37
C ILE A 135 -9.40 -5.80 -9.26
N ILE A 136 -10.08 -5.89 -8.10
CA ILE A 136 -9.63 -6.71 -6.96
C ILE A 136 -9.56 -8.17 -7.36
N ARG A 137 -10.54 -8.66 -8.13
CA ARG A 137 -10.55 -10.01 -8.69
C ARG A 137 -9.32 -10.28 -9.56
N GLY A 138 -8.85 -9.28 -10.31
CA GLY A 138 -7.63 -9.38 -11.11
C GLY A 138 -6.40 -9.68 -10.24
N PHE A 139 -6.17 -8.88 -9.20
CA PHE A 139 -5.07 -9.11 -8.25
C PHE A 139 -5.21 -10.42 -7.50
N ARG A 140 -6.43 -10.76 -7.06
CA ARG A 140 -6.71 -12.03 -6.39
C ARG A 140 -6.35 -13.23 -7.25
N HIS A 141 -6.65 -13.20 -8.56
CA HIS A 141 -6.28 -14.26 -9.50
C HIS A 141 -4.77 -14.58 -9.46
N PHE A 142 -3.91 -13.55 -9.59
CA PHE A 142 -2.46 -13.73 -9.54
C PHE A 142 -1.94 -14.14 -8.16
N SER A 143 -2.60 -13.69 -7.10
CA SER A 143 -2.27 -14.11 -5.73
C SER A 143 -2.64 -15.58 -5.47
N ASP A 144 -3.77 -16.03 -5.97
CA ASP A 144 -4.21 -17.43 -5.84
C ASP A 144 -3.36 -18.36 -6.72
N ALA A 145 -2.83 -17.87 -7.84
CA ALA A 145 -1.85 -18.56 -8.68
C ALA A 145 -0.42 -18.58 -8.08
N GLY A 146 -0.17 -17.84 -6.99
CA GLY A 146 1.14 -17.78 -6.33
C GLY A 146 2.18 -16.92 -7.05
N LEU A 147 1.75 -16.06 -7.98
CA LEU A 147 2.61 -15.16 -8.75
C LEU A 147 2.91 -13.85 -8.01
N ILE A 148 2.04 -13.47 -7.08
CA ILE A 148 2.19 -12.32 -6.20
C ILE A 148 1.75 -12.66 -4.78
N GLU A 149 2.19 -11.88 -3.82
CA GLU A 149 1.65 -11.86 -2.46
C GLU A 149 0.89 -10.55 -2.25
N ILE A 150 -0.39 -10.62 -1.82
CA ILE A 150 -1.12 -9.42 -1.43
C ILE A 150 -0.98 -9.22 0.06
N ILE A 151 -0.50 -8.04 0.46
CA ILE A 151 -0.36 -7.62 1.86
C ILE A 151 -1.34 -6.50 2.19
N THR A 152 -1.54 -6.24 3.48
CA THR A 152 -2.43 -5.18 3.94
C THR A 152 -1.69 -3.89 4.32
N CYS A 153 -2.44 -2.87 4.78
CA CYS A 153 -1.96 -1.64 5.40
C CYS A 153 -2.75 -1.38 6.69
N ALA A 154 -2.57 -0.24 7.38
CA ALA A 154 -3.54 0.25 8.34
C ALA A 154 -4.85 0.64 7.64
N ALA A 155 -5.99 0.52 8.32
CA ALA A 155 -7.33 0.63 7.72
C ALA A 155 -7.51 1.86 6.82
N THR A 156 -7.20 3.04 7.35
CA THR A 156 -7.26 4.32 6.63
C THR A 156 -5.90 4.98 6.50
N HIS A 157 -4.83 4.20 6.48
CA HIS A 157 -3.47 4.72 6.45
C HIS A 157 -3.13 5.58 7.67
N GLY A 158 -3.71 5.28 8.85
CA GLY A 158 -3.40 6.02 10.09
C GLY A 158 -1.93 5.91 10.47
N TYR A 159 -1.27 7.04 10.76
CA TYR A 159 0.15 7.05 11.10
C TYR A 159 0.37 6.51 12.52
N MET A 160 0.49 5.19 12.64
CA MET A 160 0.48 4.44 13.90
C MET A 160 1.41 4.98 15.01
N PRO A 161 2.63 5.48 14.73
CA PRO A 161 3.50 6.02 15.76
C PRO A 161 2.91 7.20 16.55
N LEU A 162 2.09 8.03 15.91
CA LEU A 162 1.52 9.25 16.47
C LEU A 162 0.05 9.12 16.91
N LEU A 163 -0.63 8.00 16.62
CA LEU A 163 -1.96 7.76 17.20
C LEU A 163 -1.88 7.71 18.73
N GLY A 164 -2.82 8.36 19.41
CA GLY A 164 -2.76 8.65 20.84
C GLY A 164 -3.11 7.49 21.77
N THR A 165 -3.78 6.43 21.27
CA THR A 165 -4.19 5.27 22.06
C THR A 165 -3.73 3.95 21.41
N ASP A 166 -3.46 2.93 22.24
CA ASP A 166 -3.12 1.60 21.72
C ASP A 166 -4.33 0.93 21.08
N GLU A 167 -5.54 1.28 21.53
CA GLU A 167 -6.80 0.82 20.97
C GLU A 167 -6.98 1.32 19.53
N SER A 168 -6.69 2.60 19.22
CA SER A 168 -6.73 3.13 17.87
C SER A 168 -5.72 2.43 16.94
N VAL A 169 -4.48 2.22 17.40
CA VAL A 169 -3.49 1.45 16.62
C VAL A 169 -4.00 0.05 16.30
N ARG A 170 -4.53 -0.66 17.30
CA ARG A 170 -5.08 -2.01 17.12
C ARG A 170 -6.32 -2.02 16.22
N ALA A 171 -7.19 -1.02 16.34
CA ALA A 171 -8.37 -0.89 15.50
C ALA A 171 -8.02 -0.66 14.05
N GLN A 172 -7.03 0.20 13.75
CA GLN A 172 -6.47 0.39 12.41
C GLN A 172 -5.98 -0.95 11.83
N VAL A 173 -5.21 -1.72 12.59
CA VAL A 173 -4.65 -2.99 12.10
C VAL A 173 -5.71 -4.08 11.96
N ARG A 174 -6.61 -4.24 12.91
CA ARG A 174 -7.62 -5.32 12.89
C ARG A 174 -8.74 -5.08 11.90
N THR A 175 -9.18 -3.82 11.74
CA THR A 175 -10.10 -3.45 10.66
C THR A 175 -9.46 -3.76 9.31
N ALA A 176 -8.16 -3.51 9.17
CA ALA A 176 -7.43 -3.84 7.95
C ALA A 176 -7.41 -5.36 7.67
N VAL A 177 -7.10 -6.18 8.67
CA VAL A 177 -7.09 -7.64 8.51
C VAL A 177 -8.49 -8.17 8.14
N SER A 178 -9.56 -7.67 8.80
CA SER A 178 -10.93 -8.09 8.48
C SER A 178 -11.35 -7.69 7.06
N THR A 179 -11.02 -6.47 6.64
CA THR A 179 -11.27 -5.97 5.28
C THR A 179 -10.50 -6.80 4.24
N HIS A 180 -9.24 -7.11 4.49
CA HIS A 180 -8.42 -7.97 3.62
C HIS A 180 -9.06 -9.36 3.47
N ILE A 181 -9.47 -10.00 4.56
CA ILE A 181 -10.13 -11.30 4.52
C ILE A 181 -11.44 -11.22 3.72
N ARG A 182 -12.25 -10.18 3.91
CA ARG A 182 -13.52 -10.01 3.22
C ARG A 182 -13.36 -9.89 1.71
N HIS A 183 -12.38 -9.11 1.24
CA HIS A 183 -12.15 -8.91 -0.19
C HIS A 183 -11.34 -10.03 -0.86
N LEU A 184 -10.37 -10.61 -0.13
CA LEU A 184 -9.37 -11.51 -0.70
C LEU A 184 -9.48 -12.97 -0.22
N GLY A 185 -10.35 -13.25 0.77
CA GLY A 185 -10.69 -14.60 1.21
C GLY A 185 -9.65 -15.29 2.10
N LYS A 186 -8.53 -14.65 2.41
CA LYS A 186 -7.45 -15.17 3.27
C LYS A 186 -6.85 -14.06 4.13
N PRO A 187 -6.28 -14.36 5.31
CA PRO A 187 -5.60 -13.35 6.11
C PRO A 187 -4.29 -12.89 5.44
N PRO A 188 -3.90 -11.62 5.60
CA PRO A 188 -2.59 -11.15 5.16
C PRO A 188 -1.49 -11.69 6.08
N ARG A 189 -0.30 -11.93 5.55
CA ARG A 189 0.90 -12.23 6.36
C ARG A 189 1.75 -10.98 6.60
N GLY A 190 1.77 -10.06 5.63
CA GLY A 190 2.53 -8.82 5.71
C GLY A 190 1.65 -7.59 5.78
N ILE A 191 2.25 -6.51 6.26
CA ILE A 191 1.65 -5.18 6.31
C ILE A 191 2.64 -4.12 5.80
N TRP A 192 2.12 -3.20 5.02
CA TRP A 192 2.76 -1.91 4.86
C TRP A 192 2.40 -1.04 6.08
N ALA A 193 3.32 -0.86 7.00
CA ALA A 193 3.13 0.13 8.06
C ALA A 193 3.10 1.51 7.39
N PRO A 194 2.02 2.30 7.54
CA PRO A 194 1.92 3.61 6.91
C PRO A 194 3.22 4.40 7.04
N GLU A 195 3.77 4.84 5.90
CA GLU A 195 5.01 5.63 5.81
C GLU A 195 6.26 4.94 6.40
N CYS A 196 6.28 3.62 6.44
CA CYS A 196 7.26 2.84 7.19
C CYS A 196 7.40 3.31 8.65
N GLY A 197 6.33 3.88 9.21
CA GLY A 197 6.30 4.47 10.54
C GLY A 197 6.40 3.43 11.64
N TYR A 198 7.38 3.59 12.52
CA TYR A 198 7.64 2.69 13.63
C TYR A 198 7.84 3.44 14.93
N ARG A 199 7.31 2.89 16.03
CA ARG A 199 7.53 3.31 17.41
C ARG A 199 7.61 2.06 18.30
N PRO A 200 8.72 1.89 19.06
CA PRO A 200 8.84 0.78 20.03
C PRO A 200 7.91 0.97 21.24
N ALA A 201 7.77 -0.09 22.02
CA ALA A 201 7.14 -0.01 23.33
C ALA A 201 7.93 0.93 24.25
N GLY A 202 7.22 1.73 25.03
CA GLY A 202 7.87 2.66 25.98
C GLY A 202 6.92 3.65 26.61
N PHE A 203 7.48 4.52 27.44
CA PHE A 203 6.75 5.63 28.03
C PHE A 203 6.53 6.71 26.97
N TRP A 204 5.30 7.17 26.82
CA TRP A 204 4.89 8.10 25.77
C TRP A 204 4.09 9.27 26.36
N ASN A 205 4.35 10.46 25.86
CA ASN A 205 3.61 11.67 26.19
C ASN A 205 2.89 12.15 24.94
N TYR A 206 1.71 12.75 25.08
CA TYR A 206 1.05 13.42 23.98
C TYR A 206 1.92 14.58 23.46
N PRO A 207 2.30 14.59 22.17
CA PRO A 207 3.18 15.62 21.61
C PRO A 207 2.56 17.03 21.62
N VAL A 208 1.23 17.10 21.59
CA VAL A 208 0.46 18.34 21.66
C VAL A 208 -0.66 18.21 22.69
N LEU A 209 -1.02 19.35 23.28
CA LEU A 209 -2.12 19.42 24.23
C LEU A 209 -3.47 19.52 23.50
N HIS A 210 -4.51 19.03 24.14
CA HIS A 210 -5.88 19.35 23.76
C HIS A 210 -6.12 20.86 23.83
N ALA A 211 -6.91 21.41 22.91
CA ALA A 211 -7.19 22.84 22.89
C ALA A 211 -7.77 23.37 24.22
N ASP A 212 -8.50 22.52 24.96
CA ASP A 212 -9.14 22.86 26.22
C ASP A 212 -8.39 22.40 27.47
N ALA A 213 -7.21 21.75 27.33
CA ALA A 213 -6.44 21.22 28.47
C ALA A 213 -5.51 22.30 29.04
N THR A 214 -5.68 22.63 30.32
CA THR A 214 -4.76 23.50 31.06
C THR A 214 -3.48 22.77 31.45
N ASP A 215 -3.55 21.44 31.60
CA ASP A 215 -2.41 20.58 31.91
C ASP A 215 -2.32 19.41 30.91
N PRO A 216 -1.12 19.02 30.48
CA PRO A 216 -0.96 17.83 29.63
C PRO A 216 -1.47 16.59 30.38
N PRO A 217 -2.22 15.69 29.71
CA PRO A 217 -2.49 14.39 30.28
C PRO A 217 -1.17 13.70 30.62
N ALA A 218 -1.13 13.02 31.77
CA ALA A 218 0.06 12.29 32.20
C ALA A 218 0.46 11.28 31.14
N GLY A 219 1.76 11.20 30.85
CA GLY A 219 2.30 10.17 29.97
C GLY A 219 2.03 8.77 30.54
N PHE A 220 2.00 7.78 29.68
CA PHE A 220 1.73 6.39 30.04
C PHE A 220 2.56 5.42 29.20
N SER A 221 2.71 4.18 29.69
CA SER A 221 3.40 3.13 28.95
C SER A 221 2.52 2.62 27.82
N ARG A 222 3.08 2.54 26.62
CA ARG A 222 2.42 2.07 25.41
C ARG A 222 3.10 0.82 24.85
N VAL A 223 2.32 -0.02 24.17
CA VAL A 223 2.88 -1.14 23.39
C VAL A 223 3.56 -0.60 22.12
N GLY A 224 4.54 -1.34 21.60
CA GLY A 224 5.14 -1.05 20.31
C GLY A 224 4.20 -1.36 19.15
N VAL A 225 4.46 -0.72 18.01
CA VAL A 225 3.73 -1.01 16.76
C VAL A 225 3.85 -2.50 16.43
N GLU A 226 5.04 -3.08 16.56
CA GLU A 226 5.31 -4.50 16.31
C GLU A 226 4.43 -5.44 17.13
N GLN A 227 4.07 -5.05 18.36
CA GLN A 227 3.19 -5.86 19.20
C GLN A 227 1.76 -5.85 18.67
N ALA A 228 1.22 -4.70 18.26
CA ALA A 228 -0.11 -4.60 17.66
C ALA A 228 -0.20 -5.42 16.36
N LEU A 229 0.88 -5.44 15.56
CA LEU A 229 0.99 -6.28 14.37
C LEU A 229 0.98 -7.76 14.72
N SER A 230 1.83 -8.17 15.66
CA SER A 230 1.92 -9.55 16.16
C SER A 230 0.58 -10.07 16.70
N GLU A 231 -0.10 -9.29 17.55
CA GLU A 231 -1.42 -9.61 18.10
C GLU A 231 -2.50 -9.80 17.03
N SER A 232 -2.31 -9.17 15.86
CA SER A 232 -3.23 -9.24 14.72
C SER A 232 -2.86 -10.33 13.70
N GLY A 233 -1.83 -11.14 13.98
CA GLY A 233 -1.41 -12.26 13.14
C GLY A 233 -0.53 -11.90 11.96
N LEU A 234 0.08 -10.71 11.98
CA LEU A 234 0.96 -10.23 10.92
C LEU A 234 2.41 -10.64 11.20
N ASP A 235 3.04 -11.28 10.21
CA ASP A 235 4.36 -11.87 10.33
C ASP A 235 5.48 -10.87 10.05
N TYR A 236 5.24 -9.86 9.18
CA TYR A 236 6.28 -8.92 8.79
C TYR A 236 5.77 -7.55 8.33
N PHE A 237 6.67 -6.57 8.35
CA PHE A 237 6.49 -5.21 7.85
C PHE A 237 7.82 -4.64 7.32
N PHE A 238 7.82 -3.40 6.86
CA PHE A 238 8.97 -2.74 6.25
C PHE A 238 9.40 -1.52 7.06
N VAL A 239 10.71 -1.25 7.07
CA VAL A 239 11.27 -0.04 7.67
C VAL A 239 12.36 0.55 6.77
N ASP A 240 12.64 1.82 7.01
CA ASP A 240 13.73 2.47 6.32
C ASP A 240 15.10 2.12 6.91
N THR A 241 16.12 2.26 6.09
CA THR A 241 17.53 1.90 6.33
C THR A 241 18.07 2.36 7.68
N HIS A 242 17.84 3.63 8.03
CA HIS A 242 18.40 4.24 9.24
C HIS A 242 17.91 3.58 10.54
N LEU A 243 16.74 2.94 10.54
CA LEU A 243 16.25 2.20 11.72
C LEU A 243 17.07 0.93 12.00
N ILE A 244 17.77 0.42 10.98
CA ILE A 244 18.66 -0.75 11.10
C ILE A 244 20.10 -0.34 11.37
N GLU A 245 20.62 0.66 10.65
CA GLU A 245 22.03 1.09 10.71
C GLU A 245 22.34 2.16 11.77
N GLY A 246 21.32 2.79 12.30
CA GLY A 246 21.51 3.72 13.44
C GLY A 246 21.70 5.19 13.09
N SER A 247 22.13 5.61 11.93
CA SER A 247 22.04 7.00 11.43
C SER A 247 22.50 7.06 9.97
N TYR A 248 21.68 7.60 9.10
CA TYR A 248 21.97 7.67 7.67
C TYR A 248 21.74 9.07 7.10
N ARG A 249 22.58 9.48 6.12
CA ARG A 249 22.34 10.67 5.32
C ARG A 249 21.41 10.31 4.19
N PHE A 250 20.22 10.90 4.14
CA PHE A 250 19.30 10.77 3.02
C PHE A 250 19.43 11.97 2.07
N PRO A 251 19.60 11.73 0.76
CA PRO A 251 19.07 12.66 -0.22
C PRO A 251 17.54 12.54 -0.19
N SER A 252 16.85 13.62 0.14
CA SER A 252 15.39 13.66 0.10
C SER A 252 14.91 13.52 -1.34
N PRO A 253 13.99 12.58 -1.66
CA PRO A 253 13.37 12.50 -2.98
C PRO A 253 12.56 13.76 -3.35
N TYR A 254 12.26 14.62 -2.37
CA TYR A 254 11.48 15.86 -2.53
C TYR A 254 12.33 17.13 -2.65
N GLY A 255 13.61 17.01 -3.06
CA GLY A 255 14.45 18.19 -3.36
C GLY A 255 14.79 19.08 -2.16
N ALA A 256 14.60 18.64 -0.93
CA ALA A 256 15.08 19.38 0.23
C ALA A 256 16.62 19.36 0.25
N PRO A 257 17.30 20.48 0.60
CA PRO A 257 18.75 20.50 0.72
C PRO A 257 19.18 19.42 1.70
N GLU A 258 20.37 18.81 1.46
CA GLU A 258 20.95 17.77 2.32
C GLU A 258 20.77 18.15 3.79
N SER A 259 19.72 17.63 4.42
CA SER A 259 19.51 17.83 5.84
C SER A 259 20.52 16.94 6.56
N ARG A 260 21.48 17.55 7.25
CA ARG A 260 22.31 16.84 8.19
C ARG A 260 21.42 16.54 9.40
N ILE A 261 20.93 15.33 9.49
CA ILE A 261 20.36 14.86 10.77
C ILE A 261 21.46 15.02 11.80
N PRO A 262 21.28 15.85 12.85
CA PRO A 262 22.25 15.93 13.94
C PRO A 262 22.48 14.52 14.45
N ARG A 263 23.74 14.08 14.56
CA ARG A 263 24.05 12.85 15.30
C ARG A 263 23.53 13.05 16.71
N ASP A 264 22.47 12.35 17.05
CA ASP A 264 22.07 12.21 18.44
C ASP A 264 23.26 11.55 19.16
N PRO A 265 23.89 12.22 20.17
CA PRO A 265 25.01 11.66 20.89
C PRO A 265 24.68 10.30 21.53
N ASP A 266 23.41 10.05 21.87
CA ASP A 266 22.93 8.77 22.41
C ASP A 266 22.85 7.67 21.34
N LEU A 267 22.80 8.02 20.04
CA LEU A 267 22.91 7.08 18.92
C LEU A 267 24.35 6.58 18.71
N ALA A 268 25.35 7.34 19.13
CA ALA A 268 26.75 6.95 18.97
C ALA A 268 27.13 5.73 19.82
N GLU A 269 26.44 5.46 20.93
CA GLU A 269 26.66 4.27 21.76
C GLU A 269 26.03 2.99 21.18
N VAL A 270 24.99 3.11 20.34
CA VAL A 270 24.35 1.95 19.69
C VAL A 270 25.12 1.50 18.44
N THR A 271 26.01 2.31 17.90
CA THR A 271 26.81 2.01 16.69
C THR A 271 27.98 1.05 16.89
N HIS A 272 28.23 0.56 18.09
CA HIS A 272 29.26 -0.44 18.38
C HIS A 272 28.77 -1.89 18.38
N GLY A 273 27.52 -2.13 17.95
CA GLY A 273 27.04 -3.47 17.62
C GLY A 273 27.65 -3.99 16.28
N PRO A 274 27.66 -5.30 16.05
CA PRO A 274 28.11 -5.84 14.76
C PRO A 274 27.31 -5.17 13.63
N HIS A 275 28.01 -4.83 12.54
CA HIS A 275 27.37 -4.27 11.32
C HIS A 275 26.18 -5.14 10.90
N ARG A 276 24.98 -4.56 10.96
CA ARG A 276 23.76 -5.24 10.59
C ARG A 276 23.57 -5.11 9.09
N SER A 277 23.32 -6.25 8.43
CA SER A 277 23.09 -6.27 6.98
C SER A 277 21.69 -5.71 6.66
N LEU A 278 21.59 -4.86 5.65
CA LEU A 278 20.31 -4.43 5.07
C LEU A 278 19.66 -5.52 4.20
N TYR A 279 20.41 -6.59 3.91
CA TYR A 279 19.99 -7.64 2.98
C TYR A 279 19.55 -8.92 3.70
N GLN A 280 19.08 -8.77 4.95
CA GLN A 280 18.52 -9.86 5.76
C GLN A 280 17.37 -9.33 6.62
N PRO A 281 16.29 -10.10 6.79
CA PRO A 281 15.21 -9.75 7.71
C PRO A 281 15.59 -10.08 9.17
N TYR A 282 15.02 -9.33 10.10
CA TYR A 282 15.23 -9.47 11.55
C TYR A 282 13.91 -9.62 12.29
N TYR A 283 13.92 -10.37 13.39
CA TYR A 283 12.85 -10.28 14.36
C TYR A 283 12.95 -8.96 15.14
N VAL A 284 11.83 -8.30 15.34
CA VAL A 284 11.79 -7.10 16.18
C VAL A 284 11.77 -7.50 17.65
N ASP A 285 12.65 -6.92 18.44
CA ASP A 285 12.69 -7.12 19.90
C ASP A 285 11.66 -6.23 20.58
N GLY A 286 10.87 -6.80 21.49
CA GLY A 286 9.80 -6.11 22.21
C GLY A 286 9.34 -6.88 23.45
N PRO A 287 8.49 -6.30 24.31
CA PRO A 287 8.01 -6.92 25.54
C PRO A 287 6.86 -7.92 25.35
N TYR A 288 6.87 -8.68 24.26
CA TYR A 288 5.85 -9.67 23.90
C TYR A 288 6.45 -11.07 23.73
N ASP A 289 5.60 -12.08 23.57
CA ASP A 289 6.04 -13.46 23.38
C ASP A 289 6.86 -13.62 22.09
N LYS A 290 8.15 -13.95 22.25
CA LYS A 290 9.11 -14.06 21.14
C LYS A 290 8.73 -15.12 20.09
N ARG A 291 7.86 -16.07 20.42
CA ARG A 291 7.32 -17.07 19.47
C ARG A 291 6.49 -16.42 18.38
N PHE A 292 5.93 -15.25 18.67
CA PHE A 292 5.08 -14.48 17.75
C PHE A 292 5.77 -13.18 17.29
N ALA A 293 7.10 -13.11 17.37
CA ALA A 293 7.83 -11.92 17.00
C ALA A 293 7.62 -11.57 15.52
N THR A 294 7.20 -10.33 15.28
CA THR A 294 7.08 -9.77 13.94
C THR A 294 8.45 -9.57 13.32
N THR A 295 8.56 -9.79 12.03
CA THR A 295 9.81 -9.64 11.27
C THR A 295 9.82 -8.29 10.54
N VAL A 296 11.00 -7.68 10.42
CA VAL A 296 11.20 -6.45 9.66
C VAL A 296 12.09 -6.70 8.45
N PHE A 297 11.70 -6.13 7.29
CA PHE A 297 12.51 -6.05 6.08
C PHE A 297 13.02 -4.62 5.92
N PRO A 298 14.36 -4.42 5.89
CA PRO A 298 14.95 -3.11 5.64
C PRO A 298 14.83 -2.72 4.15
N ARG A 299 14.54 -1.45 3.87
CA ARG A 299 14.63 -0.89 2.52
C ARG A 299 16.09 -0.72 2.11
N ASP A 300 16.42 -1.02 0.86
CA ASP A 300 17.71 -0.65 0.27
C ASP A 300 17.67 0.82 -0.20
N PRO A 301 18.65 1.66 0.21
CA PRO A 301 18.62 3.08 -0.11
C PRO A 301 18.99 3.37 -1.56
N SER A 302 19.93 2.61 -2.15
CA SER A 302 20.48 2.88 -3.48
C SER A 302 19.46 2.60 -4.58
N THR A 303 18.83 1.43 -4.54
CA THR A 303 17.77 1.08 -5.49
C THR A 303 16.52 1.93 -5.25
N GLY A 304 16.24 2.27 -3.99
CA GLY A 304 15.16 3.17 -3.63
C GLY A 304 15.30 4.53 -4.32
N LEU A 305 16.45 5.19 -4.14
CA LEU A 305 16.71 6.50 -4.74
C LEU A 305 16.66 6.47 -6.27
N GLN A 306 17.24 5.43 -6.89
CA GLN A 306 17.33 5.31 -8.34
C GLN A 306 15.96 5.21 -9.03
N VAL A 307 15.00 4.58 -8.37
CA VAL A 307 13.64 4.39 -8.91
C VAL A 307 12.71 5.53 -8.51
N TRP A 308 12.90 6.10 -7.32
CA TRP A 308 11.96 7.04 -6.75
C TRP A 308 12.21 8.52 -7.14
N SER A 309 13.48 8.90 -7.33
CA SER A 309 13.83 10.30 -7.54
C SER A 309 13.46 10.82 -8.92
N GLY A 310 12.70 11.89 -8.99
CA GLY A 310 12.45 12.65 -10.21
C GLY A 310 13.65 13.46 -10.69
N ASP A 311 14.61 13.76 -9.80
CA ASP A 311 15.79 14.58 -10.15
C ASP A 311 17.00 13.72 -10.55
N ASN A 312 17.22 12.61 -9.85
CA ASN A 312 18.41 11.76 -9.99
C ASN A 312 18.09 10.32 -10.39
N GLY A 313 16.82 9.93 -10.41
CA GLY A 313 16.35 8.59 -10.72
C GLY A 313 15.78 8.47 -12.13
N TYR A 314 15.29 7.26 -12.44
CA TYR A 314 14.71 6.96 -13.75
C TYR A 314 13.52 7.84 -14.13
N PRO A 315 12.55 8.16 -13.23
CA PRO A 315 11.36 8.92 -13.61
C PRO A 315 11.67 10.31 -14.16
N GLY A 316 12.85 10.86 -13.86
CA GLY A 316 13.33 12.16 -14.35
C GLY A 316 13.97 12.13 -15.75
N ASP A 317 14.03 10.97 -16.43
CA ASP A 317 14.62 10.91 -17.78
C ASP A 317 13.88 11.82 -18.76
N ALA A 318 14.66 12.55 -19.54
CA ALA A 318 14.17 13.56 -20.46
C ALA A 318 13.15 13.05 -21.48
N ASN A 319 13.22 11.76 -21.84
CA ASN A 319 12.38 11.13 -22.87
C ASN A 319 11.05 10.59 -22.34
N TYR A 320 10.90 10.49 -21.01
CA TYR A 320 9.66 9.97 -20.41
C TYR A 320 8.52 10.96 -20.46
N LEU A 321 7.29 10.46 -20.35
CA LEU A 321 6.08 11.26 -20.41
C LEU A 321 6.00 12.22 -19.21
N ASP A 322 5.82 13.51 -19.49
CA ASP A 322 5.63 14.52 -18.44
C ASP A 322 4.31 14.33 -17.71
N PHE A 323 4.35 14.36 -16.39
CA PHE A 323 3.18 14.20 -15.55
C PHE A 323 2.29 15.46 -15.50
N HIS A 324 2.89 16.65 -15.54
CA HIS A 324 2.22 17.92 -15.22
C HIS A 324 1.52 18.58 -16.41
N LYS A 325 2.13 18.53 -17.59
CA LYS A 325 1.62 19.23 -18.78
C LYS A 325 0.49 18.42 -19.44
N LYS A 326 -0.74 18.93 -19.31
CA LYS A 326 -1.95 18.29 -19.84
C LYS A 326 -2.60 19.18 -20.90
N ARG A 327 -3.17 18.58 -21.95
CA ARG A 327 -4.01 19.25 -22.94
C ARG A 327 -5.48 19.16 -22.52
N PHE A 328 -6.12 20.27 -22.28
CA PHE A 328 -7.54 20.34 -21.94
C PHE A 328 -8.42 20.51 -23.19
N PRO A 329 -9.70 20.03 -23.15
CA PRO A 329 -10.44 19.53 -21.98
C PRO A 329 -10.15 18.05 -21.63
N GLY A 330 -9.56 17.25 -22.53
CA GLY A 330 -9.37 15.80 -22.35
C GLY A 330 -8.36 15.42 -21.26
N GLY A 331 -7.41 16.29 -20.96
CA GLY A 331 -6.36 16.04 -19.98
C GLY A 331 -5.31 15.03 -20.43
N HIS A 332 -5.17 14.78 -21.74
CA HIS A 332 -4.11 13.93 -22.28
C HIS A 332 -2.75 14.62 -22.26
N ARG A 333 -1.69 13.83 -22.17
CA ARG A 333 -0.30 14.28 -22.07
C ARG A 333 0.40 14.04 -23.42
N TYR A 334 1.06 15.07 -23.95
CA TYR A 334 1.72 15.06 -25.25
C TYR A 334 3.20 15.46 -25.18
N TRP A 335 3.71 15.71 -23.99
CA TRP A 335 5.04 16.25 -23.78
C TRP A 335 5.88 15.30 -22.94
N GLN A 336 7.19 15.37 -23.16
CA GLN A 336 8.18 14.64 -22.37
C GLN A 336 8.71 15.51 -21.22
N VAL A 337 9.36 14.87 -20.24
CA VAL A 337 10.01 15.54 -19.10
C VAL A 337 11.00 16.59 -19.59
N THR A 338 11.76 16.30 -20.67
CA THR A 338 12.70 17.20 -21.34
C THR A 338 13.97 17.47 -20.54
N GLY A 339 13.88 17.54 -19.22
CA GLY A 339 15.01 17.72 -18.31
C GLY A 339 14.60 18.41 -17.00
N PRO A 340 15.53 18.49 -16.04
CA PRO A 340 15.28 19.13 -14.75
C PRO A 340 15.01 20.63 -14.92
N ASN A 341 14.06 21.15 -14.17
CA ASN A 341 13.73 22.59 -14.11
C ASN A 341 13.34 23.26 -15.45
N ILE A 342 12.88 22.47 -16.43
CA ILE A 342 12.37 23.02 -17.69
C ILE A 342 10.97 23.60 -17.47
N ASP A 343 10.78 24.84 -17.91
CA ASP A 343 9.46 25.49 -17.87
C ASP A 343 8.41 24.66 -18.60
N ILE A 344 7.21 24.62 -18.06
CA ILE A 344 6.11 23.82 -18.64
C ILE A 344 5.79 24.24 -20.10
N GLY A 345 6.07 25.52 -20.46
CA GLY A 345 5.94 26.04 -21.82
C GLY A 345 6.93 25.40 -22.80
N ASP A 346 8.14 25.11 -22.35
CA ASP A 346 9.29 24.72 -23.18
C ASP A 346 9.49 23.20 -23.28
N LYS A 347 8.59 22.39 -22.68
CA LYS A 347 8.66 20.94 -22.76
C LYS A 347 8.48 20.43 -24.18
N LEU A 348 9.38 19.52 -24.61
CA LEU A 348 9.41 18.90 -25.93
C LEU A 348 8.29 17.87 -26.10
N MET A 349 8.04 17.45 -27.33
CA MET A 349 7.02 16.46 -27.66
C MET A 349 7.45 15.05 -27.23
N TYR A 350 6.51 14.30 -26.68
CA TYR A 350 6.73 12.93 -26.22
C TYR A 350 6.77 11.93 -27.39
N TRP A 351 7.75 11.03 -27.36
CA TRP A 351 7.96 9.98 -28.35
C TRP A 351 7.88 8.59 -27.69
N PRO A 352 6.75 7.89 -27.74
CA PRO A 352 6.57 6.61 -27.05
C PRO A 352 7.64 5.55 -27.34
N HIS A 353 8.18 5.50 -28.58
CA HIS A 353 9.22 4.54 -28.92
C HIS A 353 10.59 4.86 -28.29
N GLN A 354 10.96 6.14 -28.21
CA GLN A 354 12.19 6.56 -27.52
C GLN A 354 12.09 6.29 -26.01
N ALA A 355 10.93 6.54 -25.42
CA ALA A 355 10.68 6.20 -24.03
C ALA A 355 10.82 4.68 -23.79
N ALA A 356 10.29 3.84 -24.69
CA ALA A 356 10.41 2.39 -24.57
C ALA A 356 11.87 1.88 -24.66
N GLU A 357 12.71 2.50 -25.50
CA GLU A 357 14.15 2.20 -25.54
C GLU A 357 14.83 2.54 -24.22
N ARG A 358 14.49 3.72 -23.64
CA ARG A 358 15.02 4.13 -22.33
C ARG A 358 14.59 3.23 -21.18
N VAL A 359 13.35 2.70 -21.24
CA VAL A 359 12.88 1.70 -20.27
C VAL A 359 13.81 0.51 -20.20
N HIS A 360 14.19 -0.06 -21.36
CA HIS A 360 15.07 -1.21 -21.43
C HIS A 360 16.49 -0.91 -20.88
N ASP A 361 17.04 0.27 -21.22
CA ASP A 361 18.33 0.71 -20.69
C ASP A 361 18.30 0.83 -19.16
N HIS A 362 17.24 1.44 -18.61
CA HIS A 362 17.08 1.63 -17.16
C HIS A 362 16.80 0.32 -16.43
N ALA A 363 16.04 -0.61 -17.01
CA ALA A 363 15.84 -1.93 -16.44
C ALA A 363 17.16 -2.72 -16.41
N SER A 364 17.95 -2.63 -17.48
CA SER A 364 19.28 -3.26 -17.54
C SER A 364 20.24 -2.68 -16.50
N HIS A 365 20.27 -1.35 -16.36
CA HIS A 365 21.07 -0.66 -15.33
C HIS A 365 20.63 -1.06 -13.91
N PHE A 366 19.33 -1.14 -13.66
CA PHE A 366 18.82 -1.56 -12.34
C PHE A 366 19.24 -2.98 -11.99
N VAL A 367 19.16 -3.91 -12.94
CA VAL A 367 19.63 -5.28 -12.74
C VAL A 367 21.13 -5.32 -12.47
N GLN A 368 21.93 -4.52 -13.17
CA GLN A 368 23.35 -4.39 -12.87
C GLN A 368 23.59 -3.86 -11.44
N LEU A 369 22.86 -2.82 -11.03
CA LEU A 369 22.93 -2.26 -9.67
C LEU A 369 22.58 -3.30 -8.60
N LEU A 370 21.60 -4.19 -8.86
CA LEU A 370 21.27 -5.30 -7.95
C LEU A 370 22.46 -6.25 -7.75
N TYR A 371 23.14 -6.61 -8.84
CA TYR A 371 24.33 -7.48 -8.75
C TYR A 371 25.46 -6.80 -7.99
N GLU A 372 25.81 -5.56 -8.31
CA GLU A 372 26.83 -4.78 -7.61
C GLU A 372 26.55 -4.67 -6.10
N THR A 373 25.27 -4.53 -5.75
CA THR A 373 24.83 -4.40 -4.36
C THR A 373 24.88 -5.73 -3.59
N LEU A 374 24.46 -6.83 -4.20
CA LEU A 374 24.32 -8.11 -3.51
C LEU A 374 25.54 -9.03 -3.61
N GLU A 375 26.40 -8.88 -4.64
CA GLU A 375 27.57 -9.74 -4.88
C GLU A 375 28.48 -9.91 -3.64
N PRO A 376 28.77 -8.87 -2.82
CA PRO A 376 29.57 -9.02 -1.60
C PRO A 376 28.98 -10.02 -0.59
N SER A 377 27.68 -10.29 -0.66
CA SER A 377 26.94 -11.15 0.25
C SER A 377 26.59 -12.55 -0.31
N PHE A 378 26.93 -12.85 -1.56
CA PHE A 378 26.57 -14.13 -2.20
C PHE A 378 27.16 -15.37 -1.52
N ASN A 379 28.29 -15.21 -0.84
CA ASN A 379 28.92 -16.31 -0.12
C ASN A 379 28.43 -16.50 1.32
N ASN A 380 27.42 -15.73 1.75
CA ASN A 380 26.80 -15.90 3.07
C ASN A 380 26.06 -17.24 3.14
N SER A 381 25.98 -17.81 4.35
CA SER A 381 25.25 -19.08 4.58
C SER A 381 23.74 -18.95 4.31
N ILE A 382 23.21 -17.74 4.38
CA ILE A 382 21.82 -17.39 4.05
C ILE A 382 21.90 -16.44 2.85
N PRO A 383 21.27 -16.77 1.70
CA PRO A 383 21.27 -15.88 0.55
C PRO A 383 20.69 -14.51 0.90
N PRO A 384 21.32 -13.40 0.48
CA PRO A 384 20.82 -12.06 0.75
C PRO A 384 19.50 -11.79 0.03
N VAL A 385 18.66 -10.95 0.61
CA VAL A 385 17.44 -10.43 -0.02
C VAL A 385 17.47 -8.91 0.00
N LEU A 386 17.43 -8.29 -1.18
CA LEU A 386 17.29 -6.85 -1.32
C LEU A 386 15.80 -6.50 -1.35
N CYS A 387 15.38 -5.61 -0.47
CA CYS A 387 14.00 -5.15 -0.39
C CYS A 387 13.87 -3.78 -1.06
N ALA A 388 13.03 -3.70 -2.09
CA ALA A 388 12.75 -2.51 -2.89
C ALA A 388 11.26 -2.13 -2.81
N PRO A 389 10.85 -1.40 -1.78
CA PRO A 389 9.47 -0.94 -1.61
C PRO A 389 9.25 0.43 -2.26
N PHE A 390 8.11 0.59 -2.94
CA PHE A 390 7.71 1.79 -3.66
C PHE A 390 6.20 2.00 -3.55
N ASP A 391 5.75 3.25 -3.71
CA ASP A 391 4.34 3.50 -3.98
C ASP A 391 3.97 2.94 -5.35
N ALA A 392 2.83 2.26 -5.44
CA ALA A 392 2.39 1.65 -6.69
C ALA A 392 2.04 2.69 -7.75
N GLU A 393 1.49 3.84 -7.33
CA GLU A 393 1.09 4.93 -8.21
C GLU A 393 2.28 5.63 -8.89
N LEU A 394 3.50 5.42 -8.38
CA LEU A 394 4.71 5.76 -9.10
C LEU A 394 4.72 5.09 -10.49
N PHE A 395 4.33 3.81 -10.55
CA PHE A 395 4.36 3.01 -11.78
C PHE A 395 3.07 3.17 -12.58
N GLY A 396 3.09 4.11 -13.52
CA GLY A 396 2.00 4.39 -14.46
C GLY A 396 1.35 5.76 -14.29
N HIS A 397 0.98 6.16 -13.08
CA HIS A 397 0.36 7.45 -12.84
C HIS A 397 1.40 8.58 -12.83
N TRP A 398 2.43 8.51 -11.99
CA TRP A 398 3.49 9.53 -11.92
C TRP A 398 4.60 9.28 -12.95
N TRP A 399 5.05 8.05 -13.08
CA TRP A 399 5.99 7.59 -14.10
C TRP A 399 5.29 6.63 -15.05
N PHE A 400 4.81 7.16 -16.18
CA PHE A 400 3.94 6.43 -17.11
C PHE A 400 4.55 5.14 -17.62
N GLU A 401 5.84 5.10 -17.83
CA GLU A 401 6.60 3.94 -18.32
C GLU A 401 6.95 2.93 -17.23
N GLY A 402 6.69 3.24 -15.96
CA GLY A 402 7.03 2.40 -14.81
C GLY A 402 6.53 0.95 -14.89
N PRO A 403 5.30 0.65 -15.33
CA PRO A 403 4.85 -0.73 -15.50
C PRO A 403 5.67 -1.52 -16.52
N LEU A 404 6.09 -0.91 -17.62
CA LEU A 404 6.95 -1.55 -18.62
C LEU A 404 8.34 -1.82 -18.06
N TRP A 405 8.85 -0.91 -17.24
CA TRP A 405 10.13 -1.10 -16.55
C TRP A 405 10.08 -2.29 -15.58
N LEU A 406 9.00 -2.44 -14.79
CA LEU A 406 8.80 -3.60 -13.92
C LEU A 406 8.79 -4.92 -14.71
N GLU A 407 8.12 -4.94 -15.86
CA GLU A 407 8.09 -6.10 -16.75
C GLU A 407 9.50 -6.44 -17.26
N ASP A 408 10.25 -5.45 -17.75
CA ASP A 408 11.60 -5.63 -18.29
C ASP A 408 12.60 -6.09 -17.22
N VAL A 409 12.56 -5.56 -16.00
CA VAL A 409 13.39 -6.03 -14.88
C VAL A 409 13.18 -7.53 -14.63
N CYS A 410 11.92 -7.98 -14.58
CA CYS A 410 11.62 -9.40 -14.39
C CYS A 410 12.13 -10.27 -15.55
N ARG A 411 11.98 -9.80 -16.81
CA ARG A 411 12.42 -10.51 -18.00
C ARG A 411 13.94 -10.62 -18.05
N ILE A 412 14.67 -9.54 -17.78
CA ILE A 412 16.13 -9.52 -17.78
C ILE A 412 16.68 -10.48 -16.70
N LEU A 413 16.16 -10.42 -15.46
CA LEU A 413 16.54 -11.34 -14.39
C LEU A 413 16.25 -12.80 -14.78
N HIS A 414 15.09 -13.08 -15.37
CA HIS A 414 14.74 -14.43 -15.80
C HIS A 414 15.69 -14.97 -16.88
N GLU A 415 16.04 -14.16 -17.88
CA GLU A 415 16.97 -14.56 -18.93
C GLU A 415 18.40 -14.77 -18.39
N GLN A 416 18.88 -13.91 -17.49
CA GLN A 416 20.20 -14.09 -16.86
C GLN A 416 20.24 -15.35 -16.01
N ASN A 417 19.18 -15.67 -15.29
CA ASN A 417 19.08 -16.89 -14.48
C ASN A 417 19.11 -18.19 -15.31
N LYS A 418 18.70 -18.14 -16.58
CA LYS A 418 18.87 -19.28 -17.50
C LYS A 418 20.31 -19.51 -17.92
N GLN A 419 21.15 -18.47 -17.89
CA GLN A 419 22.54 -18.54 -18.36
C GLN A 419 23.52 -18.90 -17.24
N SER A 420 23.27 -18.51 -16.00
CA SER A 420 24.14 -18.78 -14.85
C SER A 420 23.31 -19.00 -13.57
N LEU A 421 23.52 -20.16 -12.94
CA LEU A 421 22.82 -20.51 -11.70
C LEU A 421 23.63 -20.13 -10.44
N THR A 422 24.97 -20.07 -10.54
CA THR A 422 25.84 -19.85 -9.36
C THR A 422 25.96 -18.38 -8.94
N SER A 423 25.48 -17.45 -9.76
CA SER A 423 25.51 -16.00 -9.49
C SER A 423 24.15 -15.37 -9.78
N SER A 424 23.07 -16.14 -9.71
CA SER A 424 21.74 -15.66 -10.09
C SER A 424 21.05 -14.89 -8.98
N ILE A 425 20.30 -13.83 -9.33
CA ILE A 425 19.37 -13.14 -8.46
C ILE A 425 17.95 -13.47 -8.94
N ALA A 426 17.11 -14.00 -8.05
CA ALA A 426 15.72 -14.31 -8.38
C ALA A 426 14.75 -13.39 -7.64
N THR A 427 13.60 -13.13 -8.25
CA THR A 427 12.48 -12.48 -7.53
C THR A 427 11.88 -13.43 -6.50
N ILE A 428 11.46 -12.90 -5.36
CA ILE A 428 10.82 -13.66 -4.28
C ILE A 428 9.84 -12.78 -3.51
N THR A 429 8.71 -13.33 -3.04
CA THR A 429 7.88 -12.63 -2.08
C THR A 429 8.47 -12.69 -0.67
N CYS A 430 8.10 -11.75 0.18
CA CYS A 430 8.57 -11.72 1.57
C CYS A 430 8.18 -13.01 2.32
N SER A 431 6.95 -13.47 2.19
CA SER A 431 6.51 -14.73 2.79
C SER A 431 7.29 -15.94 2.28
N GLN A 432 7.52 -16.03 0.97
CA GLN A 432 8.31 -17.12 0.39
C GLN A 432 9.75 -17.13 0.93
N TYR A 433 10.35 -15.95 1.12
CA TYR A 433 11.69 -15.85 1.71
C TYR A 433 11.68 -16.30 3.17
N LEU A 434 10.73 -15.81 3.98
CA LEU A 434 10.60 -16.17 5.39
C LEU A 434 10.30 -17.66 5.64
N ASP A 435 9.63 -18.32 4.69
CA ASP A 435 9.35 -19.76 4.76
C ASP A 435 10.57 -20.62 4.42
N ARG A 436 11.54 -20.05 3.66
CA ARG A 436 12.73 -20.80 3.20
C ARG A 436 13.97 -20.53 4.05
N TYR A 437 14.09 -19.34 4.62
CA TYR A 437 15.32 -18.88 5.27
C TYR A 437 15.07 -18.34 6.67
N PRO A 438 16.00 -18.58 7.62
CA PRO A 438 15.91 -18.02 8.95
C PRO A 438 16.15 -16.51 8.95
N ARG A 439 15.65 -15.83 9.97
CA ARG A 439 15.93 -14.42 10.24
C ARG A 439 17.33 -14.28 10.84
N ALA A 440 17.97 -13.14 10.64
CA ALA A 440 19.33 -12.88 11.11
C ALA A 440 19.45 -12.69 12.64
N GLY A 441 18.35 -12.65 13.35
CA GLY A 441 18.29 -12.51 14.82
C GLY A 441 17.28 -11.46 15.25
N PHE A 442 17.38 -10.99 16.49
CA PHE A 442 16.54 -9.95 17.05
C PHE A 442 17.20 -8.57 16.94
N ILE A 443 16.39 -7.55 16.69
CA ILE A 443 16.81 -6.16 16.61
C ILE A 443 15.89 -5.27 17.44
N ALA A 444 16.47 -4.43 18.31
CA ALA A 444 15.78 -3.30 18.91
C ALA A 444 15.97 -2.08 18.00
N MET A 445 14.88 -1.46 17.62
CA MET A 445 14.88 -0.28 16.74
C MET A 445 14.41 0.95 17.52
N LYS A 446 14.90 2.12 17.15
CA LYS A 446 14.32 3.40 17.60
C LYS A 446 13.08 3.73 16.76
N GLU A 447 12.32 4.73 17.19
CA GLU A 447 11.22 5.25 16.39
C GLU A 447 11.71 5.98 15.14
N GLY A 448 10.89 6.00 14.10
CA GLY A 448 11.20 6.66 12.84
C GLY A 448 10.20 6.34 11.74
N SER A 449 10.51 6.83 10.54
CA SER A 449 9.71 6.64 9.31
C SER A 449 10.60 6.76 8.07
N TRP A 450 10.02 6.61 6.88
CA TRP A 450 10.73 6.91 5.64
C TRP A 450 10.60 8.39 5.19
N GLY A 451 9.91 9.20 5.98
CA GLY A 451 9.76 10.63 5.74
C GLY A 451 11.07 11.41 5.78
N VAL A 452 11.02 12.67 5.42
CA VAL A 452 12.17 13.58 5.50
C VAL A 452 12.79 13.52 6.90
N GLU A 453 14.11 13.43 6.97
CA GLU A 453 14.89 13.29 8.22
C GLU A 453 14.70 11.95 8.96
N GLY A 454 13.91 11.01 8.43
CA GLY A 454 13.71 9.70 9.03
C GLY A 454 12.90 9.71 10.34
N ASN A 455 12.30 10.83 10.69
CA ASN A 455 11.51 11.04 11.91
C ASN A 455 10.01 11.25 11.57
N HIS A 456 9.25 11.79 12.52
CA HIS A 456 7.81 12.04 12.36
C HIS A 456 7.46 13.43 11.81
N HIS A 457 8.45 14.23 11.40
CA HIS A 457 8.28 15.66 11.08
C HIS A 457 7.27 15.92 9.95
N VAL A 458 7.16 15.04 8.97
CA VAL A 458 6.17 15.19 7.89
C VAL A 458 4.75 15.21 8.44
N TRP A 459 4.46 14.42 9.48
CA TRP A 459 3.11 14.29 10.06
C TRP A 459 2.91 15.13 11.32
N MET A 460 3.98 15.50 12.01
CA MET A 460 3.92 16.30 13.24
C MET A 460 4.90 17.46 13.16
N ASN A 461 4.40 18.63 12.78
CA ASN A 461 5.14 19.88 12.68
C ASN A 461 4.22 21.09 12.98
N PRO A 462 4.71 22.32 13.02
CA PRO A 462 3.87 23.49 13.34
C PRO A 462 2.66 23.68 12.40
N ALA A 463 2.70 23.20 11.16
CA ALA A 463 1.58 23.30 10.23
C ALA A 463 0.52 22.20 10.43
N THR A 464 0.87 21.07 11.04
CA THR A 464 0.00 19.88 11.17
C THR A 464 -0.39 19.55 12.61
N SER A 465 0.36 20.05 13.61
CA SER A 465 0.13 19.72 15.04
C SER A 465 -1.29 20.01 15.53
N TRP A 466 -1.96 21.00 14.96
CA TRP A 466 -3.35 21.32 15.28
C TRP A 466 -4.32 20.16 14.99
N THR A 467 -4.06 19.30 14.02
CA THR A 467 -4.91 18.14 13.71
C THR A 467 -4.98 17.17 14.88
N TYR A 468 -3.88 16.98 15.58
CA TYR A 468 -3.82 16.08 16.73
C TYR A 468 -4.54 16.60 17.97
N THR A 469 -4.78 17.92 18.05
CA THR A 469 -5.65 18.47 19.10
C THR A 469 -7.11 18.05 18.95
N HIS A 470 -7.49 17.55 17.77
CA HIS A 470 -8.79 16.95 17.48
C HIS A 470 -8.74 15.42 17.55
N ILE A 471 -7.68 14.79 17.02
CA ILE A 471 -7.56 13.33 16.96
C ILE A 471 -7.52 12.74 18.38
N TYR A 472 -6.64 13.21 19.26
CA TYR A 472 -6.47 12.62 20.59
C TYR A 472 -7.76 12.64 21.44
N PRO A 473 -8.52 13.73 21.53
CA PRO A 473 -9.81 13.70 22.23
C PRO A 473 -10.82 12.75 21.60
N ALA A 474 -10.81 12.62 20.24
CA ALA A 474 -11.71 11.73 19.55
C ALA A 474 -11.42 10.25 19.85
N GLU A 475 -10.14 9.86 19.84
CA GLU A 475 -9.70 8.51 20.21
C GLU A 475 -10.10 8.14 21.64
N ILE A 476 -9.84 9.05 22.61
CA ILE A 476 -10.21 8.85 24.01
C ILE A 476 -11.72 8.69 24.13
N TYR A 477 -12.49 9.56 23.48
CA TYR A 477 -13.94 9.52 23.53
C TYR A 477 -14.52 8.21 22.96
N VAL A 478 -14.04 7.76 21.79
CA VAL A 478 -14.48 6.50 21.20
C VAL A 478 -14.14 5.32 22.11
N ARG A 479 -12.93 5.28 22.68
CA ARG A 479 -12.54 4.25 23.64
C ARG A 479 -13.48 4.21 24.84
N GLU A 480 -13.80 5.34 25.44
CA GLU A 480 -14.73 5.45 26.57
C GLU A 480 -16.15 4.94 26.21
N VAL A 481 -16.71 5.39 25.09
CA VAL A 481 -18.05 4.97 24.61
C VAL A 481 -18.07 3.47 24.30
N CYS A 482 -17.03 2.96 23.66
CA CYS A 482 -16.94 1.54 23.31
C CYS A 482 -16.78 0.67 24.56
N THR A 483 -15.96 1.09 25.53
CA THR A 483 -15.74 0.39 26.80
C THR A 483 -16.98 0.38 27.67
N ALA A 484 -17.74 1.49 27.73
CA ALA A 484 -19.00 1.55 28.45
C ALA A 484 -20.07 0.57 27.93
N GLY A 485 -19.99 0.20 26.65
CA GLY A 485 -20.78 -0.88 26.04
C GLY A 485 -22.28 -0.63 25.93
N LYS A 486 -22.80 0.55 26.31
CA LYS A 486 -24.24 0.90 26.26
C LYS A 486 -24.83 0.81 24.86
N TRP A 487 -24.02 1.03 23.84
CA TRP A 487 -24.43 0.97 22.43
C TRP A 487 -24.92 -0.41 21.99
N ARG A 488 -24.50 -1.50 22.68
CA ARG A 488 -24.89 -2.89 22.35
C ARG A 488 -26.36 -3.20 22.59
N THR A 489 -27.03 -2.38 23.36
CA THR A 489 -28.45 -2.60 23.77
C THR A 489 -29.46 -2.07 22.77
N SER A 490 -29.04 -1.35 21.73
CA SER A 490 -29.91 -0.69 20.75
C SER A 490 -29.31 -0.67 19.35
N THR A 491 -30.10 -1.00 18.33
CA THR A 491 -29.71 -0.88 16.93
C THR A 491 -29.34 0.56 16.55
N VAL A 492 -30.07 1.55 17.07
CA VAL A 492 -29.77 2.97 16.82
C VAL A 492 -28.44 3.35 17.49
N GLY A 493 -28.23 2.93 18.73
CA GLY A 493 -27.00 3.16 19.45
C GLY A 493 -25.81 2.53 18.74
N ALA A 494 -25.94 1.29 18.26
CA ALA A 494 -24.90 0.61 17.49
C ALA A 494 -24.55 1.37 16.19
N ARG A 495 -25.54 1.85 15.44
CA ARG A 495 -25.32 2.63 14.20
C ARG A 495 -24.55 3.93 14.47
N ILE A 496 -24.92 4.68 15.53
CA ILE A 496 -24.22 5.92 15.88
C ILE A 496 -22.75 5.62 16.20
N VAL A 497 -22.49 4.61 17.05
CA VAL A 497 -21.12 4.28 17.48
C VAL A 497 -20.29 3.68 16.34
N GLN A 498 -20.89 2.87 15.47
CA GLN A 498 -20.21 2.39 14.26
C GLN A 498 -19.82 3.55 13.34
N GLN A 499 -20.68 4.57 13.17
CA GLN A 499 -20.31 5.73 12.36
C GLN A 499 -19.26 6.61 13.06
N LEU A 500 -19.31 6.77 14.40
CA LEU A 500 -18.23 7.41 15.16
C LEU A 500 -16.87 6.74 14.91
N CYS A 501 -16.84 5.40 14.92
CA CYS A 501 -15.61 4.64 14.63
C CYS A 501 -15.12 4.87 13.19
N ARG A 502 -16.02 4.96 12.18
CA ARG A 502 -15.65 5.26 10.80
C ARG A 502 -15.05 6.66 10.66
N GLU A 503 -15.72 7.67 11.23
CA GLU A 503 -15.23 9.05 11.17
C GLU A 503 -13.88 9.19 11.90
N LEU A 504 -13.69 8.49 13.03
CA LEU A 504 -12.39 8.46 13.72
C LEU A 504 -11.29 7.88 12.82
N LEU A 505 -11.53 6.72 12.19
CA LEU A 505 -10.54 6.13 11.28
C LEU A 505 -10.20 7.06 10.10
N LEU A 506 -11.20 7.75 9.53
CA LEU A 506 -11.01 8.71 8.44
C LEU A 506 -10.29 9.99 8.91
N LEU A 507 -10.51 10.41 10.14
CA LEU A 507 -9.81 11.53 10.76
C LEU A 507 -8.33 11.21 11.03
N GLU A 508 -8.03 9.96 11.38
CA GLU A 508 -6.68 9.43 11.64
C GLU A 508 -5.83 9.25 10.37
N SER A 509 -6.40 9.37 9.16
CA SER A 509 -5.67 9.19 7.89
C SER A 509 -4.47 10.13 7.80
N SER A 510 -3.28 9.58 7.59
CA SER A 510 -2.02 10.34 7.53
C SER A 510 -1.90 11.20 6.27
N ASP A 511 -2.74 10.95 5.27
CA ASP A 511 -2.82 11.72 4.02
C ASP A 511 -3.02 13.21 4.29
N TRP A 512 -3.82 13.55 5.31
CA TRP A 512 -4.13 14.94 5.60
C TRP A 512 -2.87 15.71 6.00
N GLN A 513 -2.11 15.21 6.95
CA GLN A 513 -0.86 15.85 7.40
C GLN A 513 0.19 15.85 6.30
N PHE A 514 0.29 14.79 5.51
CA PHE A 514 1.20 14.72 4.37
C PHE A 514 0.91 15.81 3.33
N LEU A 515 -0.34 15.92 2.88
CA LEU A 515 -0.76 16.93 1.88
C LEU A 515 -0.63 18.37 2.40
N ILE A 516 -0.86 18.60 3.70
CA ILE A 516 -0.63 19.90 4.35
C ILE A 516 0.85 20.26 4.35
N THR A 517 1.71 19.33 4.75
CA THR A 517 3.17 19.55 4.88
C THR A 517 3.83 19.76 3.54
N THR A 518 3.50 18.91 2.55
CA THR A 518 4.08 19.01 1.19
C THR A 518 3.51 20.16 0.37
N GLY A 519 2.35 20.69 0.77
CA GLY A 519 1.65 21.73 0.00
C GLY A 519 1.02 21.23 -1.30
N ALA A 520 1.05 19.93 -1.57
CA ALA A 520 0.54 19.36 -2.82
C ALA A 520 -0.97 19.59 -3.02
N ALA A 521 -1.75 19.56 -1.92
CA ALA A 521 -3.19 19.85 -1.92
C ALA A 521 -3.65 20.33 -0.53
N ARG A 522 -2.98 21.34 0.02
CA ARG A 522 -3.16 21.79 1.40
C ARG A 522 -4.62 22.13 1.75
N ASP A 523 -5.23 23.03 0.97
CA ASP A 523 -6.61 23.48 1.23
C ASP A 523 -7.61 22.34 1.19
N TYR A 524 -7.39 21.38 0.29
CA TYR A 524 -8.20 20.17 0.20
C TYR A 524 -8.04 19.30 1.44
N ALA A 525 -6.82 19.07 1.90
CA ALA A 525 -6.55 18.24 3.08
C ALA A 525 -7.13 18.86 4.36
N GLU A 526 -6.93 20.18 4.56
CA GLU A 526 -7.51 20.91 5.69
C GLU A 526 -9.05 20.83 5.68
N MET A 527 -9.69 21.05 4.53
CA MET A 527 -11.13 20.93 4.36
C MET A 527 -11.63 19.51 4.65
N ARG A 528 -10.94 18.48 4.15
CA ARG A 528 -11.33 17.08 4.36
C ARG A 528 -11.19 16.68 5.82
N PHE A 529 -10.08 17.02 6.47
CA PHE A 529 -9.86 16.78 7.90
C PHE A 529 -10.97 17.42 8.74
N LEU A 530 -11.26 18.70 8.52
CA LEU A 530 -12.32 19.42 9.24
C LEU A 530 -13.70 18.82 8.95
N THR A 531 -13.96 18.36 7.73
CA THR A 531 -15.23 17.67 7.42
C THR A 531 -15.43 16.43 8.27
N HIS A 532 -14.40 15.56 8.40
CA HIS A 532 -14.50 14.36 9.24
C HIS A 532 -14.58 14.70 10.73
N ASN A 533 -13.87 15.74 11.18
CA ASN A 533 -13.98 16.24 12.54
C ASN A 533 -15.40 16.74 12.87
N ASP A 534 -15.98 17.56 12.00
CA ASP A 534 -17.34 18.09 12.20
C ASP A 534 -18.37 16.98 12.22
N GLN A 535 -18.27 16.00 11.32
CA GLN A 535 -19.13 14.81 11.30
C GLN A 535 -18.98 13.99 12.59
N PHE A 536 -17.76 13.82 13.08
CA PHE A 536 -17.49 13.18 14.36
C PHE A 536 -18.16 13.90 15.52
N LEU A 537 -18.08 15.23 15.59
CA LEU A 537 -18.72 16.04 16.63
C LEU A 537 -20.24 16.01 16.55
N GLU A 538 -20.82 16.00 15.34
CA GLU A 538 -22.25 15.78 15.15
C GLU A 538 -22.69 14.42 15.72
N LEU A 539 -21.96 13.35 15.41
CA LEU A 539 -22.23 11.99 15.91
C LEU A 539 -22.06 11.88 17.43
N LYS A 540 -21.05 12.56 17.98
CA LYS A 540 -20.87 12.69 19.43
C LYS A 540 -22.10 13.32 20.09
N THR A 541 -22.63 14.39 19.50
CA THR A 541 -23.86 15.06 19.97
C THR A 541 -25.07 14.12 19.87
N MET A 542 -25.20 13.36 18.78
CA MET A 542 -26.26 12.37 18.61
C MET A 542 -26.19 11.26 19.66
N TRP A 543 -24.96 10.78 19.96
CA TRP A 543 -24.74 9.78 20.98
C TRP A 543 -25.14 10.29 22.36
N GLN A 544 -24.75 11.50 22.74
CA GLN A 544 -25.11 12.12 24.03
C GLN A 544 -26.64 12.28 24.17
N ALA A 545 -27.31 12.74 23.11
CA ALA A 545 -28.76 12.82 23.11
C ALA A 545 -29.44 11.44 23.23
N PHE A 546 -28.89 10.43 22.54
CA PHE A 546 -29.38 9.06 22.62
C PHE A 546 -29.17 8.44 24.00
N GLU A 547 -28.06 8.72 24.69
CA GLU A 547 -27.83 8.24 26.07
C GLU A 547 -28.84 8.81 27.06
N GLN A 548 -29.33 10.05 26.82
CA GLN A 548 -30.33 10.71 27.69
C GLN A 548 -31.74 10.21 27.40
N ASP A 549 -32.15 10.18 26.14
CA ASP A 549 -33.55 9.99 25.73
C ASP A 549 -33.84 8.59 25.16
N HIS A 550 -32.83 7.75 24.93
CA HIS A 550 -32.86 6.45 24.26
C HIS A 550 -33.50 6.48 22.86
N LYS A 551 -33.52 7.66 22.23
CA LYS A 551 -34.07 7.89 20.89
C LYS A 551 -33.38 9.11 20.26
N LEU A 552 -33.38 9.17 18.94
CA LEU A 552 -33.05 10.36 18.17
C LEU A 552 -34.33 11.07 17.74
N ASN A 553 -34.28 12.40 17.60
CA ASN A 553 -35.35 13.13 16.91
C ASN A 553 -35.24 12.88 15.37
N GLU A 554 -36.26 13.32 14.63
CA GLU A 554 -36.39 13.09 13.19
C GLU A 554 -35.20 13.70 12.41
N HIS A 555 -34.75 14.91 12.76
CA HIS A 555 -33.60 15.58 12.14
C HIS A 555 -32.31 14.76 12.33
N MET A 556 -32.01 14.34 13.56
CA MET A 556 -30.81 13.52 13.86
C MET A 556 -30.88 12.16 13.16
N THR A 557 -32.07 11.54 13.07
CA THR A 557 -32.28 10.27 12.39
C THR A 557 -31.96 10.39 10.89
N THR A 558 -32.48 11.44 10.25
CA THR A 558 -32.18 11.74 8.84
C THR A 558 -30.70 12.01 8.62
N ARG A 559 -30.12 12.84 9.48
CA ARG A 559 -28.72 13.21 9.38
C ARG A 559 -27.76 12.01 9.59
N LEU A 560 -28.08 11.11 10.54
CA LEU A 560 -27.32 9.86 10.71
C LEU A 560 -27.32 9.03 9.42
N ALA A 561 -28.48 8.88 8.77
CA ALA A 561 -28.58 8.14 7.52
C ALA A 561 -27.82 8.81 6.36
N GLU A 562 -27.67 10.13 6.36
CA GLU A 562 -26.84 10.87 5.40
C GLU A 562 -25.35 10.60 5.63
N LEU A 563 -24.88 10.65 6.88
CA LEU A 563 -23.49 10.37 7.25
C LEU A 563 -23.10 8.93 6.91
N GLU A 564 -23.95 7.96 7.25
CA GLU A 564 -23.76 6.55 6.90
C GLU A 564 -23.68 6.31 5.39
N ARG A 565 -24.43 7.07 4.59
CA ARG A 565 -24.39 6.94 3.13
C ARG A 565 -23.16 7.62 2.52
N ARG A 566 -22.70 8.72 3.11
CA ARG A 566 -21.56 9.50 2.64
C ARG A 566 -20.24 8.76 2.89
N ASP A 567 -20.08 8.27 4.12
CA ASP A 567 -18.85 7.61 4.56
C ASP A 567 -19.16 6.16 5.00
N ASN A 568 -19.63 5.35 4.03
CA ASN A 568 -20.05 3.96 4.20
C ASN A 568 -18.90 2.95 4.14
N ILE A 569 -17.70 3.41 4.44
CA ILE A 569 -16.49 2.56 4.48
C ILE A 569 -16.58 1.51 5.61
N PHE A 570 -15.93 0.39 5.43
CA PHE A 570 -15.86 -0.71 6.42
C PHE A 570 -17.24 -1.12 6.95
N PRO A 571 -18.07 -1.78 6.13
CA PRO A 571 -19.44 -2.14 6.53
C PRO A 571 -19.48 -3.00 7.80
N ASP A 572 -18.45 -3.80 8.04
CA ASP A 572 -18.33 -4.73 9.17
C ASP A 572 -17.55 -4.13 10.36
N ILE A 573 -17.45 -2.79 10.46
CA ILE A 573 -16.69 -2.15 11.54
C ILE A 573 -17.24 -2.58 12.91
N ASP A 574 -16.32 -3.05 13.77
CA ASP A 574 -16.66 -3.54 15.11
C ASP A 574 -16.17 -2.57 16.20
N PRO A 575 -17.08 -1.84 16.87
CA PRO A 575 -16.71 -0.97 17.98
C PRO A 575 -16.01 -1.68 19.15
N CYS A 576 -16.08 -3.01 19.24
CA CYS A 576 -15.32 -3.76 20.24
C CYS A 576 -13.80 -3.62 20.07
N LEU A 577 -13.32 -3.20 18.90
CA LEU A 577 -11.89 -2.96 18.66
C LEU A 577 -11.31 -1.82 19.49
N TRP A 578 -12.13 -0.90 19.98
CA TRP A 578 -11.74 0.23 20.84
C TRP A 578 -12.00 0.00 22.33
N VAL A 579 -12.42 -1.20 22.75
CA VAL A 579 -12.66 -1.50 24.17
C VAL A 579 -11.32 -1.63 24.90
N GLU A 580 -11.15 -0.87 25.96
CA GLU A 580 -9.94 -0.90 26.80
C GLU A 580 -9.67 -2.30 27.36
N GLY A 581 -8.43 -2.76 27.24
CA GLY A 581 -8.00 -4.06 27.78
C GLY A 581 -8.60 -5.30 27.09
N ALA A 582 -9.32 -5.13 25.98
CA ALA A 582 -9.98 -6.24 25.26
C ALA A 582 -9.01 -7.24 24.61
N TYR A 583 -7.70 -6.99 24.66
CA TYR A 583 -6.72 -7.73 23.90
C TYR A 583 -6.04 -8.81 24.72
N GLN A 584 -6.23 -10.06 24.28
CA GLN A 584 -5.43 -11.19 24.76
C GLN A 584 -4.22 -11.38 23.84
N SER A 585 -3.07 -11.72 24.42
CA SER A 585 -1.90 -12.14 23.66
C SER A 585 -2.27 -13.28 22.69
N ARG A 586 -1.63 -13.33 21.53
CA ARG A 586 -1.79 -14.39 20.54
C ARG A 586 -1.58 -15.75 21.21
N THR A 587 -2.59 -16.58 21.26
CA THR A 587 -2.48 -17.99 21.65
C THR A 587 -2.08 -18.80 20.42
N GLU A 588 -1.38 -19.94 20.62
CA GLU A 588 -1.03 -20.82 19.51
C GLU A 588 -2.27 -21.09 18.62
N PRO A 589 -2.13 -21.03 17.29
CA PRO A 589 -3.19 -21.48 16.43
C PRO A 589 -3.55 -22.93 16.85
N SER A 590 -4.83 -23.18 17.08
CA SER A 590 -5.31 -24.56 17.26
C SER A 590 -4.73 -25.39 16.13
N ALA A 591 -4.09 -26.51 16.45
CA ALA A 591 -3.47 -27.40 15.47
C ALA A 591 -4.41 -27.55 14.27
N PRO A 592 -3.89 -27.52 13.02
CA PRO A 592 -4.73 -27.69 11.85
C PRO A 592 -5.57 -28.94 12.04
N PRO A 593 -6.85 -28.94 11.67
CA PRO A 593 -7.71 -30.11 11.80
C PRO A 593 -6.96 -31.28 11.16
N ALA A 594 -6.80 -32.38 11.94
CA ALA A 594 -6.10 -33.56 11.49
C ALA A 594 -6.60 -33.92 10.08
N GLU A 595 -5.67 -34.08 9.14
CA GLU A 595 -5.98 -34.46 7.76
C GLU A 595 -7.03 -35.59 7.79
N ALA A 596 -8.19 -35.33 7.19
CA ALA A 596 -9.23 -36.33 7.05
C ALA A 596 -8.60 -37.53 6.30
N LYS A 597 -8.49 -38.65 6.98
CA LYS A 597 -8.00 -39.91 6.38
C LYS A 597 -8.76 -40.12 5.07
N PRO A 598 -8.09 -40.43 3.97
CA PRO A 598 -8.76 -40.65 2.69
C PRO A 598 -9.83 -41.74 2.88
N VAL A 599 -11.07 -41.40 2.57
CA VAL A 599 -12.18 -42.35 2.55
C VAL A 599 -11.83 -43.40 1.51
N ALA A 600 -11.68 -44.65 1.98
CA ALA A 600 -11.42 -45.78 1.12
C ALA A 600 -12.53 -45.87 0.06
N THR A 601 -12.20 -45.60 -1.19
CA THR A 601 -13.10 -45.80 -2.31
C THR A 601 -13.49 -47.27 -2.40
N ALA A 602 -14.77 -47.56 -2.17
CA ALA A 602 -15.35 -48.88 -2.32
C ALA A 602 -15.07 -49.39 -3.75
N ARG A 603 -14.38 -50.54 -3.82
CA ARG A 603 -14.14 -51.27 -5.07
C ARG A 603 -15.50 -51.64 -5.70
N ARG A 604 -15.77 -51.12 -6.90
CA ARG A 604 -16.86 -51.61 -7.73
C ARG A 604 -16.62 -53.08 -8.10
N PRO A 605 -17.64 -53.98 -8.06
CA PRO A 605 -17.49 -55.37 -8.47
C PRO A 605 -17.22 -55.44 -9.97
N ARG A 606 -16.23 -56.29 -10.34
CA ARG A 606 -15.96 -56.70 -11.72
C ARG A 606 -17.14 -57.50 -12.23
N THR A 607 -17.86 -57.02 -13.24
CA THR A 607 -18.75 -57.82 -14.06
C THR A 607 -17.91 -58.58 -15.09
N ALA A 608 -18.22 -59.88 -15.16
CA ALA A 608 -17.57 -60.87 -16.01
C ALA A 608 -17.76 -60.56 -17.52
N ALA A 609 -16.70 -60.79 -18.27
CA ALA A 609 -16.70 -60.76 -19.71
C ALA A 609 -17.55 -61.87 -20.32
N ALA A 610 -18.44 -61.54 -21.24
CA ALA A 610 -19.00 -62.49 -22.21
C ALA A 610 -18.34 -62.23 -23.57
N ALA A 611 -17.76 -63.29 -24.12
CA ALA A 611 -17.17 -63.35 -25.44
C ALA A 611 -18.27 -63.40 -26.53
N GLY A 612 -18.03 -62.78 -27.66
CA GLY A 612 -18.93 -62.98 -28.80
C GLY A 612 -18.57 -62.13 -30.01
N SER A 613 -17.76 -62.68 -30.88
CA SER A 613 -17.75 -62.75 -32.37
C SER A 613 -17.64 -61.45 -33.23
N ARG A 614 -16.66 -61.56 -34.09
CA ARG A 614 -16.33 -60.92 -35.36
C ARG A 614 -17.56 -60.57 -36.26
N SER A 615 -17.48 -59.43 -36.91
CA SER A 615 -17.67 -59.36 -38.36
C SER A 615 -17.26 -58.01 -38.90
N ALA A 616 -16.57 -58.07 -40.00
CA ALA A 616 -15.95 -57.14 -40.91
C ALA A 616 -16.94 -56.25 -41.67
N LEU A 617 -16.39 -55.22 -42.27
CA LEU A 617 -16.64 -54.57 -43.55
C LEU A 617 -17.08 -53.08 -43.51
N ARG A 618 -16.19 -52.34 -44.03
CA ARG A 618 -16.05 -51.15 -44.89
C ARG A 618 -15.91 -49.84 -44.19
#